data_09b6fe141029ceec152011662f54277a
#
_entry.id   09b6fe141029ceec152011662f54277a
#
_cell.length_a   1.000
_cell.length_b   1.000
_cell.length_c   1.000
_cell.angle_alpha   90.00
_cell.angle_beta   90.00
_cell.angle_gamma   90.00
#
_symmetry.space_group_name_H-M   'P 1'
#
loop_
_entity.id
_entity.type
_entity.pdbx_description
1 polymer ?
#
loop_
_entity_poly.entity_id
_entity_poly.type
_entity_poly.pdbx_seq_one_letter_code
_entity_poly.pdbx_strand_id
1 'polypeptide(L)'
;MSGLRIEHVNVTVSDPARTAQLMEALFGWHIRWQGAARNGGHTIHVGSDDHYVALYTGRDVAYTADDFAKGRPLNHIGVEVDDLDGTEARVVAAGLRPFSHDDYHPGRRFYFLDPDGIEYEVVSYRGND
;
A
#
# COMPACT_ATOMS: atom_id res chain seq x y z
N MET A 1 25.19 7.13 -12.75
CA MET A 1 24.29 5.97 -12.66
C MET A 1 22.86 6.45 -12.62
N SER A 2 22.29 6.67 -13.80
CA SER A 2 20.89 7.04 -13.90
C SER A 2 20.03 5.78 -14.05
N GLY A 3 18.74 5.87 -13.75
CA GLY A 3 17.81 4.78 -13.92
C GLY A 3 17.71 3.79 -12.76
N LEU A 4 18.45 4.02 -11.69
CA LEU A 4 18.35 3.19 -10.49
C LEU A 4 17.18 3.68 -9.64
N ARG A 5 16.32 2.76 -9.22
CA ARG A 5 15.13 3.09 -8.43
C ARG A 5 14.72 1.89 -7.59
N ILE A 6 13.94 2.15 -6.57
CA ILE A 6 13.32 1.07 -5.82
C ILE A 6 12.23 0.46 -6.71
N GLU A 7 12.32 -0.85 -6.95
CA GLU A 7 11.35 -1.55 -7.78
C GLU A 7 10.15 -2.01 -6.98
N HIS A 8 10.40 -2.55 -5.80
CA HIS A 8 9.31 -3.07 -4.97
C HIS A 8 9.64 -3.01 -3.48
N VAL A 9 8.60 -3.12 -2.68
CA VAL A 9 8.67 -3.34 -1.23
C VAL A 9 7.95 -4.64 -0.95
N ASN A 10 8.50 -5.47 -0.07
CA ASN A 10 7.85 -6.71 0.34
C ASN A 10 7.31 -6.53 1.74
N VAL A 11 6.03 -6.76 1.92
CA VAL A 11 5.36 -6.68 3.23
C VAL A 11 4.67 -7.99 3.53
N THR A 12 4.77 -8.43 4.77
CA THR A 12 4.00 -9.57 5.25
C THR A 12 2.63 -9.08 5.66
N VAL A 13 1.59 -9.73 5.14
CA VAL A 13 0.19 -9.39 5.41
C VAL A 13 -0.57 -10.65 5.79
N SER A 14 -1.73 -10.47 6.42
CA SER A 14 -2.52 -11.62 6.86
C SER A 14 -3.22 -12.32 5.69
N ASP A 15 -3.62 -11.55 4.67
CA ASP A 15 -4.37 -12.08 3.52
C ASP A 15 -3.97 -11.31 2.27
N PRO A 16 -2.97 -11.82 1.52
CA PRO A 16 -2.51 -11.12 0.31
C PRO A 16 -3.60 -10.85 -0.72
N ALA A 17 -4.56 -11.76 -0.89
CA ALA A 17 -5.64 -11.57 -1.86
C ALA A 17 -6.52 -10.38 -1.47
N ARG A 18 -6.85 -10.27 -0.19
CA ARG A 18 -7.65 -9.15 0.31
C ARG A 18 -6.91 -7.83 0.14
N THR A 19 -5.63 -7.80 0.49
CA THR A 19 -4.84 -6.57 0.35
C THR A 19 -4.67 -6.20 -1.11
N ALA A 20 -4.44 -7.17 -2.00
CA ALA A 20 -4.32 -6.89 -3.43
C ALA A 20 -5.61 -6.31 -3.99
N GLN A 21 -6.78 -6.88 -3.63
CA GLN A 21 -8.07 -6.35 -4.05
C GLN A 21 -8.28 -4.92 -3.57
N LEU A 22 -7.87 -4.63 -2.34
CA LEU A 22 -7.94 -3.28 -1.80
C LEU A 22 -7.09 -2.32 -2.63
N MET A 23 -5.85 -2.69 -2.94
CA MET A 23 -4.96 -1.85 -3.74
C MET A 23 -5.50 -1.62 -5.16
N GLU A 24 -6.13 -2.63 -5.75
CA GLU A 24 -6.80 -2.46 -7.03
C GLU A 24 -7.94 -1.44 -6.93
N ALA A 25 -8.75 -1.54 -5.88
CA ALA A 25 -9.89 -0.64 -5.68
C ALA A 25 -9.46 0.79 -5.38
N LEU A 26 -8.41 0.97 -4.57
CA LEU A 26 -7.97 2.31 -4.14
C LEU A 26 -7.14 3.03 -5.19
N PHE A 27 -6.23 2.31 -5.84
CA PHE A 27 -5.19 2.93 -6.66
C PHE A 27 -5.28 2.55 -8.13
N GLY A 28 -6.17 1.64 -8.51
CA GLY A 28 -6.24 1.16 -9.87
C GLY A 28 -5.05 0.30 -10.28
N TRP A 29 -4.30 -0.21 -9.31
CA TRP A 29 -3.21 -1.11 -9.57
C TRP A 29 -3.74 -2.46 -10.03
N HIS A 30 -2.85 -3.30 -10.56
CA HIS A 30 -3.23 -4.64 -11.02
C HIS A 30 -2.27 -5.67 -10.44
N ILE A 31 -2.74 -6.91 -10.38
CA ILE A 31 -1.90 -8.03 -9.96
C ILE A 31 -0.98 -8.36 -11.13
N ARG A 32 0.33 -8.24 -10.91
CA ARG A 32 1.34 -8.48 -11.92
C ARG A 32 1.75 -9.95 -11.96
N TRP A 33 1.74 -10.59 -10.80
CA TRP A 33 2.10 -11.99 -10.66
C TRP A 33 1.64 -12.47 -9.28
N GLN A 34 1.38 -13.77 -9.17
CA GLN A 34 1.16 -14.39 -7.88
C GLN A 34 1.54 -15.85 -7.95
N GLY A 35 1.90 -16.44 -6.80
CA GLY A 35 2.30 -17.82 -6.75
C GLY A 35 2.87 -18.21 -5.40
N ALA A 36 3.37 -19.44 -5.34
CA ALA A 36 3.97 -19.97 -4.13
C ALA A 36 5.27 -19.21 -3.83
N ALA A 37 5.42 -18.84 -2.56
CA ALA A 37 6.65 -18.25 -2.05
C ALA A 37 7.54 -19.35 -1.49
N ARG A 38 8.77 -18.98 -1.14
CA ARG A 38 9.66 -19.88 -0.43
C ARG A 38 9.00 -20.34 0.88
N ASN A 39 9.33 -21.53 1.30
CA ASN A 39 8.87 -22.09 2.56
C ASN A 39 7.36 -22.34 2.61
N GLY A 40 6.72 -22.49 1.45
CA GLY A 40 5.31 -22.85 1.37
C GLY A 40 4.32 -21.72 1.59
N GLY A 41 4.81 -20.47 1.64
CA GLY A 41 3.93 -19.32 1.72
C GLY A 41 3.35 -18.95 0.36
N HIS A 42 2.71 -17.77 0.31
CA HIS A 42 2.11 -17.25 -0.92
C HIS A 42 2.47 -15.79 -1.07
N THR A 43 2.71 -15.36 -2.31
CA THR A 43 3.05 -13.98 -2.61
C THR A 43 2.22 -13.47 -3.78
N ILE A 44 1.73 -12.23 -3.68
CA ILE A 44 1.05 -11.51 -4.76
C ILE A 44 1.81 -10.22 -5.02
N HIS A 45 2.14 -9.96 -6.28
CA HIS A 45 2.74 -8.69 -6.70
C HIS A 45 1.63 -7.80 -7.26
N VAL A 46 1.37 -6.68 -6.60
CA VAL A 46 0.33 -5.73 -7.02
C VAL A 46 0.95 -4.35 -7.20
N GLY A 47 0.66 -3.70 -8.31
CA GLY A 47 1.20 -2.37 -8.58
C GLY A 47 0.95 -1.90 -9.98
N SER A 48 1.83 -1.05 -10.46
CA SER A 48 1.82 -0.55 -11.83
C SER A 48 2.88 -1.28 -12.66
N ASP A 49 3.08 -0.83 -13.90
CA ASP A 49 4.11 -1.42 -14.75
C ASP A 49 5.52 -1.11 -14.26
N ASP A 50 5.68 -0.03 -13.48
CA ASP A 50 7.00 0.46 -13.08
C ASP A 50 7.43 0.01 -11.68
N HIS A 51 6.46 -0.29 -10.81
CA HIS A 51 6.75 -0.66 -9.42
C HIS A 51 5.61 -1.50 -8.85
N TYR A 52 5.89 -2.18 -7.75
CA TYR A 52 4.86 -2.98 -7.11
C TYR A 52 5.14 -3.18 -5.63
N VAL A 53 4.12 -3.62 -4.92
CA VAL A 53 4.23 -4.11 -3.56
C VAL A 53 4.09 -5.64 -3.63
N ALA A 54 5.04 -6.35 -3.03
CA ALA A 54 4.96 -7.79 -2.90
C ALA A 54 4.28 -8.10 -1.57
N LEU A 55 3.13 -8.76 -1.64
CA LEU A 55 2.32 -9.10 -0.47
C LEU A 55 2.57 -10.55 -0.14
N TYR A 56 3.20 -10.80 1.00
CA TYR A 56 3.61 -12.14 1.41
C TYR A 56 2.82 -12.61 2.63
N THR A 57 2.49 -13.88 2.68
CA THR A 57 2.03 -14.52 3.90
C THR A 57 2.74 -15.86 4.06
N GLY A 58 3.04 -16.21 5.31
CA GLY A 58 3.71 -17.45 5.62
C GLY A 58 2.74 -18.63 5.62
N ARG A 59 3.30 -19.84 5.52
CA ARG A 59 2.51 -21.07 5.50
C ARG A 59 1.95 -21.40 6.88
N ASP A 60 2.82 -21.41 7.89
CA ASP A 60 2.48 -21.91 9.21
C ASP A 60 2.37 -20.78 10.24
N VAL A 61 2.94 -19.64 9.95
CA VAL A 61 2.90 -18.46 10.83
C VAL A 61 2.39 -17.31 10.01
N ALA A 62 1.10 -17.06 10.12
CA ALA A 62 0.47 -15.94 9.42
C ALA A 62 0.67 -14.66 10.23
N TYR A 63 0.99 -13.59 9.53
CA TYR A 63 0.99 -12.25 10.11
C TYR A 63 -0.43 -11.86 10.56
N THR A 64 -0.53 -11.20 11.70
CA THR A 64 -1.79 -10.59 12.14
C THR A 64 -1.56 -9.09 12.37
N ALA A 65 -2.66 -8.33 12.48
CA ALA A 65 -2.57 -6.89 12.73
C ALA A 65 -1.80 -6.56 14.03
N ASP A 66 -1.77 -7.50 14.97
CA ASP A 66 -1.06 -7.31 16.23
C ASP A 66 0.47 -7.40 16.04
N ASP A 67 0.92 -7.97 14.94
CA ASP A 67 2.35 -8.12 14.69
C ASP A 67 2.99 -6.86 14.11
N PHE A 68 2.20 -5.95 13.60
CA PHE A 68 2.73 -4.71 13.02
C PHE A 68 2.93 -3.66 14.11
N ALA A 69 4.13 -3.10 14.14
CA ALA A 69 4.44 -1.97 15.01
C ALA A 69 4.93 -0.82 14.13
N LYS A 70 4.16 0.26 14.06
CA LYS A 70 4.54 1.41 13.26
C LYS A 70 5.90 1.96 13.70
N GLY A 71 6.77 2.16 12.70
CA GLY A 71 8.10 2.70 12.94
C GLY A 71 9.13 1.67 13.36
N ARG A 72 8.82 0.36 13.25
CA ARG A 72 9.73 -0.70 13.73
C ARG A 72 9.76 -1.90 12.76
N PRO A 73 10.50 -1.83 11.68
CA PRO A 73 11.20 -0.69 11.11
C PRO A 73 10.36 0.10 10.09
N LEU A 74 9.22 -0.44 9.62
CA LEU A 74 8.38 0.24 8.63
C LEU A 74 7.53 1.30 9.31
N ASN A 75 7.61 2.54 8.82
CA ASN A 75 6.74 3.61 9.30
C ASN A 75 5.46 3.66 8.47
N HIS A 76 5.58 3.85 7.18
CA HIS A 76 4.43 3.86 6.28
C HIS A 76 4.91 3.68 4.85
N ILE A 77 3.97 3.44 3.96
CA ILE A 77 4.20 3.37 2.51
C ILE A 77 3.51 4.57 1.89
N GLY A 78 4.24 5.35 1.09
CA GLY A 78 3.69 6.51 0.40
C GLY A 78 3.27 6.16 -1.01
N VAL A 79 2.09 6.63 -1.40
CA VAL A 79 1.55 6.45 -2.75
C VAL A 79 1.20 7.82 -3.30
N GLU A 80 1.77 8.15 -4.45
CA GLU A 80 1.44 9.38 -5.15
C GLU A 80 0.28 9.13 -6.10
N VAL A 81 -0.73 10.00 -6.04
CA VAL A 81 -1.91 9.90 -6.91
C VAL A 81 -2.17 11.24 -7.58
N ASP A 82 -2.90 11.21 -8.68
CA ASP A 82 -3.31 12.44 -9.37
C ASP A 82 -4.55 13.04 -8.74
N ASP A 83 -5.50 12.20 -8.34
CA ASP A 83 -6.80 12.62 -7.81
C ASP A 83 -6.90 12.24 -6.34
N LEU A 84 -6.46 13.14 -5.47
CA LEU A 84 -6.45 12.90 -4.04
C LEU A 84 -7.85 12.71 -3.49
N ASP A 85 -8.77 13.61 -3.86
CA ASP A 85 -10.12 13.58 -3.32
C ASP A 85 -10.87 12.31 -3.77
N GLY A 86 -10.69 11.91 -5.02
CA GLY A 86 -11.26 10.67 -5.52
C GLY A 86 -10.69 9.45 -4.82
N THR A 87 -9.39 9.44 -4.55
CA THR A 87 -8.76 8.34 -3.81
C THR A 87 -9.29 8.29 -2.39
N GLU A 88 -9.45 9.44 -1.73
CA GLU A 88 -10.02 9.46 -0.38
C GLU A 88 -11.43 8.89 -0.35
N ALA A 89 -12.25 9.23 -1.36
CA ALA A 89 -13.60 8.69 -1.47
C ALA A 89 -13.58 7.16 -1.59
N ARG A 90 -12.62 6.60 -2.33
CA ARG A 90 -12.48 5.15 -2.47
C ARG A 90 -12.02 4.50 -1.16
N VAL A 91 -11.15 5.17 -0.41
CA VAL A 91 -10.72 4.71 0.91
C VAL A 91 -11.93 4.59 1.84
N VAL A 92 -12.77 5.63 1.88
CA VAL A 92 -13.99 5.63 2.70
C VAL A 92 -14.95 4.54 2.23
N ALA A 93 -15.13 4.39 0.92
CA ALA A 93 -16.02 3.36 0.36
C ALA A 93 -15.53 1.94 0.69
N ALA A 94 -14.23 1.77 0.88
CA ALA A 94 -13.65 0.48 1.27
C ALA A 94 -13.79 0.21 2.77
N GLY A 95 -14.39 1.12 3.53
CA GLY A 95 -14.57 0.96 4.97
C GLY A 95 -13.39 1.39 5.80
N LEU A 96 -12.43 2.09 5.21
CA LEU A 96 -11.24 2.57 5.89
C LEU A 96 -11.41 4.03 6.27
N ARG A 97 -10.55 4.52 7.15
CA ARG A 97 -10.70 5.85 7.72
C ARG A 97 -9.52 6.75 7.37
N PRO A 98 -9.71 7.78 6.52
CA PRO A 98 -8.67 8.78 6.30
C PRO A 98 -8.41 9.62 7.55
N PHE A 99 -7.14 9.97 7.78
CA PHE A 99 -6.75 10.84 8.90
C PHE A 99 -5.51 11.65 8.53
N SER A 100 -5.16 12.61 9.40
CA SER A 100 -3.98 13.47 9.29
C SER A 100 -3.89 14.17 7.95
N HIS A 101 -4.97 14.86 7.58
CA HIS A 101 -5.01 15.65 6.37
C HIS A 101 -4.09 16.85 6.48
N ASP A 102 -3.22 17.02 5.49
CA ASP A 102 -2.33 18.16 5.41
C ASP A 102 -2.35 18.74 4.01
N ASP A 103 -2.30 20.07 3.94
CA ASP A 103 -2.28 20.79 2.68
C ASP A 103 -1.21 21.86 2.77
N TYR A 104 0.03 21.45 2.54
CA TYR A 104 1.17 22.37 2.50
C TYR A 104 2.02 22.04 1.30
N HIS A 105 2.68 23.09 0.79
CA HIS A 105 3.56 22.93 -0.37
C HIS A 105 4.65 21.89 -0.08
N PRO A 106 4.95 20.97 -1.01
CA PRO A 106 4.48 20.96 -2.39
C PRO A 106 3.24 20.10 -2.65
N GLY A 107 2.63 19.47 -1.64
CA GLY A 107 1.54 18.56 -1.91
C GLY A 107 0.47 18.53 -0.83
N ARG A 108 -0.67 18.00 -1.21
CA ARG A 108 -1.76 17.66 -0.28
C ARG A 108 -1.68 16.17 0.02
N ARG A 109 -2.06 15.77 1.23
CA ARG A 109 -1.94 14.37 1.64
C ARG A 109 -2.95 14.01 2.71
N PHE A 110 -3.18 12.71 2.83
CA PHE A 110 -3.86 12.11 3.97
C PHE A 110 -3.28 10.73 4.19
N TYR A 111 -3.66 10.11 5.29
CA TYR A 111 -3.17 8.79 5.70
C TYR A 111 -4.36 7.86 5.97
N PHE A 112 -4.12 6.56 5.87
CA PHE A 112 -5.08 5.56 6.33
C PHE A 112 -4.32 4.31 6.76
N LEU A 113 -4.99 3.49 7.57
CA LEU A 113 -4.48 2.18 7.97
C LEU A 113 -5.22 1.13 7.16
N ASP A 114 -4.47 0.14 6.65
CA ASP A 114 -5.09 -0.99 5.98
C ASP A 114 -5.62 -2.00 7.02
N PRO A 115 -6.28 -3.09 6.60
CA PRO A 115 -6.82 -4.05 7.56
C PRO A 115 -5.77 -4.71 8.46
N ASP A 116 -4.51 -4.70 8.06
CA ASP A 116 -3.41 -5.24 8.86
C ASP A 116 -2.75 -4.17 9.75
N GLY A 117 -3.26 -2.95 9.73
CA GLY A 117 -2.73 -1.85 10.52
C GLY A 117 -1.52 -1.16 9.91
N ILE A 118 -1.15 -1.51 8.68
CA ILE A 118 -0.06 -0.84 7.98
C ILE A 118 -0.54 0.53 7.52
N GLU A 119 0.25 1.56 7.82
CA GLU A 119 -0.11 2.92 7.47
C GLU A 119 0.32 3.24 6.05
N TYR A 120 -0.58 3.87 5.32
CA TYR A 120 -0.32 4.41 3.98
C TYR A 120 -0.48 5.91 4.00
N GLU A 121 0.42 6.59 3.30
CA GLU A 121 0.29 8.02 3.01
C GLU A 121 -0.13 8.15 1.54
N VAL A 122 -1.19 8.92 1.29
CA VAL A 122 -1.61 9.22 -0.08
C VAL A 122 -1.31 10.69 -0.33
N VAL A 123 -0.54 10.97 -1.35
CA VAL A 123 -0.07 12.33 -1.62
C VAL A 123 -0.31 12.69 -3.08
N SER A 124 -0.71 13.94 -3.30
CA SER A 124 -0.83 14.49 -4.65
C SER A 124 -0.08 15.82 -4.71
N TYR A 125 0.69 15.97 -5.76
CA TYR A 125 1.41 17.21 -6.04
C TYR A 125 0.67 18.06 -7.07
N ARG A 126 -0.48 17.59 -7.53
CA ARG A 126 -1.30 18.33 -8.50
C ARG A 126 -2.18 19.33 -7.81
N GLY A 127 -2.37 20.48 -8.48
CA GLY A 127 -3.25 21.52 -7.98
C GLY A 127 -2.69 22.32 -6.83
N ASN A 128 -1.42 22.15 -6.53
CA ASN A 128 -0.76 22.79 -5.42
C ASN A 128 0.28 23.82 -5.89
N ASP A 129 0.03 24.38 -7.02
CA ASP A 129 0.92 25.34 -7.65
C ASP A 129 0.77 26.75 -7.06
#